data_8afc778a98dc7fdf38d6cba7d4389a7a
#
_entry.id   8afc778a98dc7fdf38d6cba7d4389a7a
#
_cell.length_a   1.000
_cell.length_b   1.000
_cell.length_c   1.000
_cell.angle_alpha   90.00
_cell.angle_beta   90.00
_cell.angle_gamma   90.00
#
_symmetry.space_group_name_H-M   'P 1'
#
loop_
_entity.id
_entity.type
_entity.pdbx_description
1 polymer ?
#
loop_
_entity_poly.entity_id
_entity_poly.type
_entity_poly.pdbx_seq_one_letter_code
_entity_poly.pdbx_strand_id
1 'polypeptide(L)'
;MCIRDRANAFKAACGPAGANIVYDIVGGQYSEPALRSIAWEGRFLVVGFPAGIAKMPLNLTLLKSCDIAGVFWGAFTAREPVKFRQQVEELFDLMKAGKIDPLVSETFPLEKGGDAIAKLESRQAVGKLVVTMD
;
A
#
# COMPACT_ATOMS: atom_id res chain seq x y z
N MET A 1 -0.71 19.81 -8.59
CA MET A 1 0.62 19.17 -8.77
C MET A 1 0.57 18.33 -10.04
N CYS A 2 1.42 18.59 -11.03
CA CYS A 2 1.42 17.87 -12.30
C CYS A 2 2.12 16.49 -12.19
N ILE A 3 2.02 15.64 -13.26
CA ILE A 3 2.69 14.32 -13.28
C ILE A 3 4.20 14.45 -13.07
N ARG A 4 4.81 15.47 -13.66
CA ARG A 4 6.26 15.72 -13.51
C ARG A 4 6.66 16.03 -12.08
N ASP A 5 5.90 16.86 -11.38
CA ASP A 5 6.18 17.23 -9.97
C ASP A 5 6.08 16.02 -9.06
N ARG A 6 5.06 15.15 -9.29
CA ARG A 6 4.91 13.89 -8.55
C ARG A 6 6.06 12.91 -8.83
N ALA A 7 6.47 12.77 -10.09
CA ALA A 7 7.59 11.90 -10.42
C ALA A 7 8.89 12.39 -9.79
N ASN A 8 9.11 13.69 -9.72
CA ASN A 8 10.27 14.27 -9.03
C ASN A 8 10.22 14.03 -7.52
N ALA A 9 9.04 14.16 -6.90
CA ALA A 9 8.86 13.86 -5.47
C ALA A 9 9.14 12.38 -5.16
N PHE A 10 8.64 11.44 -5.98
CA PHE A 10 8.95 10.01 -5.83
C PHE A 10 10.44 9.72 -6.02
N LYS A 11 11.07 10.31 -7.04
CA LYS A 11 12.51 10.15 -7.27
C LYS A 11 13.34 10.69 -6.10
N ALA A 12 12.96 11.83 -5.55
CA ALA A 12 13.65 12.39 -4.39
C ALA A 12 13.54 11.48 -3.17
N ALA A 13 12.36 10.88 -2.94
CA ALA A 13 12.14 9.93 -1.85
C ALA A 13 12.87 8.60 -2.03
N CYS A 14 12.96 8.09 -3.28
CA CYS A 14 13.58 6.79 -3.59
C CYS A 14 15.10 6.87 -3.83
N GLY A 15 15.65 8.07 -3.98
CA GLY A 15 17.05 8.27 -4.34
C GLY A 15 17.37 7.92 -5.81
N PRO A 16 18.66 8.00 -6.21
CA PRO A 16 19.08 7.86 -7.61
C PRO A 16 18.87 6.45 -8.18
N ALA A 17 18.91 5.41 -7.37
CA ALA A 17 18.69 4.03 -7.80
C ALA A 17 17.22 3.71 -8.08
N GLY A 18 16.29 4.48 -7.53
CA GLY A 18 14.85 4.22 -7.58
C GLY A 18 14.38 3.20 -6.55
N ALA A 19 13.08 2.91 -6.56
CA ALA A 19 12.46 1.94 -5.66
C ALA A 19 12.55 0.51 -6.24
N ASN A 20 13.09 -0.44 -5.52
CA ASN A 20 13.08 -1.85 -5.94
C ASN A 20 11.67 -2.44 -5.96
N ILE A 21 10.80 -1.98 -5.06
CA ILE A 21 9.41 -2.39 -4.98
C ILE A 21 8.53 -1.15 -4.84
N VAL A 22 7.50 -1.06 -5.67
CA VAL A 22 6.41 -0.10 -5.51
C VAL A 22 5.16 -0.88 -5.11
N TYR A 23 4.58 -0.55 -3.97
CA TYR A 23 3.35 -1.14 -3.44
C TYR A 23 2.22 -0.13 -3.62
N ASP A 24 1.51 -0.22 -4.75
CA ASP A 24 0.47 0.75 -5.13
C ASP A 24 -0.92 0.32 -4.66
N ILE A 25 -1.36 0.90 -3.57
CA ILE A 25 -2.72 0.76 -3.02
C ILE A 25 -3.64 1.91 -3.45
N VAL A 26 -3.13 2.90 -4.18
CA VAL A 26 -3.82 4.17 -4.46
C VAL A 26 -4.34 4.23 -5.90
N GLY A 27 -3.50 3.87 -6.85
CA GLY A 27 -3.87 3.89 -8.28
C GLY A 27 -3.96 5.29 -8.89
N GLY A 28 -4.72 5.38 -9.98
CA GLY A 28 -5.04 6.62 -10.67
C GLY A 28 -3.81 7.40 -11.12
N GLN A 29 -3.84 8.70 -10.87
CA GLN A 29 -2.79 9.63 -11.29
C GLN A 29 -1.43 9.46 -10.58
N TYR A 30 -1.34 8.58 -9.58
CA TYR A 30 -0.11 8.33 -8.82
C TYR A 30 0.72 7.18 -9.38
N SER A 31 0.10 6.22 -10.07
CA SER A 31 0.78 5.00 -10.54
C SER A 31 1.86 5.27 -11.59
N GLU A 32 1.59 6.10 -12.60
CA GLU A 32 2.58 6.42 -13.62
C GLU A 32 3.82 7.14 -13.03
N PRO A 33 3.68 8.19 -12.20
CA PRO A 33 4.83 8.81 -11.54
C PRO A 33 5.63 7.84 -10.68
N ALA A 34 4.97 6.92 -9.98
CA ALA A 34 5.63 5.90 -9.17
C ALA A 34 6.40 4.89 -10.05
N LEU A 35 5.80 4.43 -11.17
CA LEU A 35 6.48 3.57 -12.13
C LEU A 35 7.71 4.23 -12.75
N ARG A 36 7.65 5.55 -13.00
CA ARG A 36 8.82 6.33 -13.50
C ARG A 36 9.97 6.37 -12.50
N SER A 37 9.68 6.14 -11.22
CA SER A 37 10.65 6.17 -10.12
C SER A 37 11.12 4.78 -9.69
N ILE A 38 10.67 3.72 -10.38
CA ILE A 38 11.11 2.35 -10.10
C ILE A 38 12.56 2.14 -10.52
N ALA A 39 13.27 1.29 -9.78
CA ALA A 39 14.63 0.88 -10.10
C ALA A 39 14.69 -0.02 -11.34
N TRP A 40 15.88 -0.25 -11.86
CA TRP A 40 16.14 -1.30 -12.84
C TRP A 40 15.77 -2.68 -12.21
N GLU A 41 15.04 -3.50 -12.97
CA GLU A 41 14.50 -4.81 -12.51
C GLU A 41 13.60 -4.72 -11.26
N GLY A 42 13.04 -3.54 -11.00
CA GLY A 42 12.10 -3.35 -9.89
C GLY A 42 10.73 -3.97 -10.16
N ARG A 43 9.94 -4.13 -9.11
CA ARG A 43 8.60 -4.71 -9.19
C ARG A 43 7.52 -3.71 -8.75
N PHE A 44 6.55 -3.48 -9.62
CA PHE A 44 5.38 -2.65 -9.34
C PHE A 44 4.17 -3.55 -8.98
N LEU A 45 3.69 -3.45 -7.75
CA LEU A 45 2.57 -4.24 -7.24
C LEU A 45 1.28 -3.41 -7.30
N VAL A 46 0.33 -3.85 -8.12
CA VAL A 46 -1.01 -3.25 -8.20
C VAL A 46 -1.90 -3.92 -7.16
N VAL A 47 -2.21 -3.20 -6.08
CA VAL A 47 -2.96 -3.73 -4.92
C VAL A 47 -4.37 -3.14 -4.85
N GLY A 48 -4.54 -1.88 -5.26
CA GLY A 48 -5.82 -1.20 -5.24
C GLY A 48 -5.82 0.07 -6.09
N PHE A 49 -6.99 0.65 -6.28
CA PHE A 49 -7.16 1.84 -7.12
C PHE A 49 -8.29 2.78 -6.65
N PRO A 50 -8.34 3.16 -5.35
CA PRO A 50 -9.36 4.09 -4.86
C PRO A 50 -9.29 5.48 -5.50
N ALA A 51 -8.13 5.87 -6.06
CA ALA A 51 -7.99 7.11 -6.85
C ALA A 51 -8.31 6.90 -8.35
N GLY A 52 -8.83 5.73 -8.73
CA GLY A 52 -9.19 5.36 -10.10
C GLY A 52 -8.19 4.42 -10.76
N ILE A 53 -8.57 3.88 -11.91
CA ILE A 53 -7.75 2.96 -12.68
C ILE A 53 -6.65 3.75 -13.42
N ALA A 54 -5.41 3.35 -13.20
CA ALA A 54 -4.26 3.99 -13.86
C ALA A 54 -4.17 3.60 -15.33
N LYS A 55 -3.79 4.57 -16.17
CA LYS A 55 -3.31 4.33 -17.53
C LYS A 55 -1.79 4.48 -17.51
N MET A 56 -1.08 3.37 -17.75
CA MET A 56 0.37 3.35 -17.65
C MET A 56 1.01 3.10 -19.01
N PRO A 57 2.03 3.89 -19.42
CA PRO A 57 2.74 3.66 -20.66
C PRO A 57 3.64 2.41 -20.52
N LEU A 58 3.27 1.32 -21.20
CA LEU A 58 3.96 0.02 -21.11
C LEU A 58 5.43 0.06 -21.53
N ASN A 59 5.83 1.03 -22.37
CA ASN A 59 7.24 1.20 -22.73
C ASN A 59 8.15 1.46 -21.52
N LEU A 60 7.61 1.92 -20.38
CA LEU A 60 8.38 2.09 -19.17
C LEU A 60 8.85 0.76 -18.59
N THR A 61 8.10 -0.32 -18.76
CA THR A 61 8.50 -1.66 -18.30
C THR A 61 9.72 -2.14 -19.10
N LEU A 62 9.73 -1.95 -20.43
CA LEU A 62 10.88 -2.26 -21.28
C LEU A 62 12.10 -1.44 -20.88
N LEU A 63 11.94 -0.11 -20.73
CA LEU A 63 13.05 0.82 -20.46
C LEU A 63 13.70 0.58 -19.09
N LYS A 64 13.00 -0.08 -18.17
CA LYS A 64 13.47 -0.35 -16.82
C LYS A 64 13.63 -1.84 -16.52
N SER A 65 13.33 -2.71 -17.49
CA SER A 65 13.31 -4.18 -17.31
C SER A 65 12.51 -4.60 -16.06
N CYS A 66 11.40 -3.89 -15.77
CA CYS A 66 10.64 -4.07 -14.53
C CYS A 66 9.34 -4.84 -14.75
N ASP A 67 8.84 -5.47 -13.68
CA ASP A 67 7.58 -6.18 -13.65
C ASP A 67 6.43 -5.28 -13.17
N ILE A 68 5.22 -5.51 -13.73
CA ILE A 68 3.97 -5.04 -13.14
C ILE A 68 3.14 -6.27 -12.78
N ALA A 69 2.85 -6.46 -11.50
CA ALA A 69 2.13 -7.63 -11.00
C ALA A 69 0.88 -7.22 -10.21
N GLY A 70 -0.23 -7.91 -10.44
CA GLY A 70 -1.44 -7.74 -9.66
C GLY A 70 -1.38 -8.50 -8.34
N VAL A 71 -1.90 -7.90 -7.26
CA VAL A 71 -2.05 -8.52 -5.94
C VAL A 71 -3.51 -8.45 -5.54
N PHE A 72 -4.26 -9.50 -5.85
CA PHE A 72 -5.67 -9.59 -5.50
C PHE A 72 -5.87 -10.42 -4.23
N TRP A 73 -5.60 -9.81 -3.08
CA TRP A 73 -5.68 -10.46 -1.77
C TRP A 73 -7.04 -11.12 -1.49
N GLY A 74 -8.15 -10.43 -1.78
CA GLY A 74 -9.49 -10.98 -1.55
C GLY A 74 -9.75 -12.29 -2.32
N ALA A 75 -9.33 -12.36 -3.59
CA ALA A 75 -9.45 -13.61 -4.35
C ALA A 75 -8.47 -14.68 -3.87
N PHE A 76 -7.25 -14.31 -3.43
CA PHE A 76 -6.28 -15.22 -2.87
C PHE A 76 -6.82 -15.92 -1.62
N THR A 77 -7.42 -15.19 -0.67
CA THR A 77 -7.96 -15.76 0.57
C THR A 77 -9.03 -16.82 0.30
N ALA A 78 -9.86 -16.62 -0.73
CA ALA A 78 -10.90 -17.58 -1.13
C ALA A 78 -10.35 -18.80 -1.89
N ARG A 79 -9.33 -18.59 -2.74
CA ARG A 79 -8.76 -19.66 -3.57
C ARG A 79 -7.75 -20.53 -2.85
N GLU A 80 -7.01 -19.95 -1.89
CA GLU A 80 -5.89 -20.58 -1.19
C GLU A 80 -6.05 -20.49 0.34
N PRO A 81 -7.16 -21.01 0.91
CA PRO A 81 -7.47 -20.79 2.33
C PRO A 81 -6.45 -21.41 3.28
N VAL A 82 -5.75 -22.46 2.87
CA VAL A 82 -4.68 -23.08 3.67
C VAL A 82 -3.46 -22.17 3.73
N LYS A 83 -3.01 -21.68 2.56
CA LYS A 83 -1.87 -20.74 2.50
C LYS A 83 -2.20 -19.43 3.21
N PHE A 84 -3.45 -18.95 3.10
CA PHE A 84 -3.89 -17.77 3.82
C PHE A 84 -3.73 -17.93 5.33
N ARG A 85 -4.18 -19.06 5.91
CA ARG A 85 -4.01 -19.34 7.34
C ARG A 85 -2.54 -19.38 7.75
N GLN A 86 -1.70 -20.06 6.98
CA GLN A 86 -0.26 -20.09 7.24
C GLN A 86 0.36 -18.68 7.26
N GLN A 87 0.01 -17.84 6.29
CA GLN A 87 0.50 -16.45 6.26
C GLN A 87 0.00 -15.62 7.45
N VAL A 88 -1.23 -15.84 7.90
CA VAL A 88 -1.74 -15.17 9.10
C VAL A 88 -0.97 -15.61 10.35
N GLU A 89 -0.67 -16.90 10.49
CA GLU A 89 0.14 -17.43 11.59
C GLU A 89 1.55 -16.83 11.56
N GLU A 90 2.20 -16.77 10.41
CA GLU A 90 3.52 -16.13 10.22
C GLU A 90 3.49 -14.65 10.62
N LEU A 91 2.43 -13.91 10.24
CA LEU A 91 2.27 -12.51 10.64
C LEU A 91 2.13 -12.35 12.16
N PHE A 92 1.35 -13.22 12.83
CA PHE A 92 1.24 -13.21 14.27
C PHE A 92 2.56 -13.54 14.98
N ASP A 93 3.33 -14.47 14.43
CA ASP A 93 4.65 -14.80 14.99
C ASP A 93 5.66 -13.64 14.81
N LEU A 94 5.60 -12.93 13.68
CA LEU A 94 6.39 -11.71 13.49
C LEU A 94 5.97 -10.60 14.48
N MET A 95 4.67 -10.46 14.74
CA MET A 95 4.17 -9.50 15.76
C MET A 95 4.62 -9.88 17.16
N LYS A 96 4.49 -11.16 17.56
CA LYS A 96 4.98 -11.66 18.86
C LYS A 96 6.48 -11.47 19.04
N ALA A 97 7.24 -11.62 17.95
CA ALA A 97 8.68 -11.40 17.94
C ALA A 97 9.09 -9.90 17.91
N GLY A 98 8.12 -8.97 17.90
CA GLY A 98 8.37 -7.54 17.81
C GLY A 98 8.95 -7.06 16.48
N LYS A 99 8.89 -7.90 15.42
CA LYS A 99 9.38 -7.54 14.10
C LYS A 99 8.38 -6.72 13.29
N ILE A 100 7.11 -6.81 13.63
CA ILE A 100 6.01 -6.01 13.09
C ILE A 100 5.26 -5.40 14.27
N ASP A 101 5.13 -4.08 14.26
CA ASP A 101 4.37 -3.32 15.26
C ASP A 101 3.45 -2.32 14.53
N PRO A 102 2.19 -2.70 14.24
CA PRO A 102 1.24 -1.82 13.58
C PRO A 102 0.90 -0.63 14.48
N LEU A 103 1.17 0.57 14.00
CA LEU A 103 0.89 1.79 14.75
C LEU A 103 -0.62 1.90 15.07
N VAL A 104 -0.98 1.76 16.34
CA VAL A 104 -2.27 2.17 16.90
C VAL A 104 -2.11 3.60 17.39
N SER A 105 -2.66 4.55 16.66
CA SER A 105 -2.47 5.97 16.96
C SER A 105 -3.48 6.49 18.00
N GLU A 106 -4.64 5.86 18.09
CA GLU A 106 -5.70 6.32 19.01
C GLU A 106 -6.69 5.18 19.30
N THR A 107 -7.22 5.18 20.50
CA THR A 107 -8.28 4.27 20.95
C THR A 107 -9.53 5.04 21.35
N PHE A 108 -10.69 4.46 21.08
CA PHE A 108 -12.00 5.02 21.39
C PHE A 108 -12.82 3.98 22.16
N PRO A 109 -13.56 4.35 23.20
CA PRO A 109 -14.56 3.46 23.78
C PRO A 109 -15.70 3.24 22.79
N LEU A 110 -16.47 2.16 22.94
CA LEU A 110 -17.53 1.75 22.01
C LEU A 110 -18.53 2.88 21.74
N GLU A 111 -18.90 3.66 22.75
CA GLU A 111 -19.85 4.77 22.67
C GLU A 111 -19.35 5.89 21.76
N LYS A 112 -18.04 5.98 21.54
CA LYS A 112 -17.37 6.95 20.64
C LYS A 112 -16.92 6.33 19.32
N GLY A 113 -17.43 5.17 18.96
CA GLY A 113 -17.11 4.53 17.68
C GLY A 113 -17.45 5.40 16.45
N GLY A 114 -18.52 6.20 16.56
CA GLY A 114 -18.87 7.20 15.53
C GLY A 114 -17.80 8.28 15.32
N ASP A 115 -17.15 8.74 16.41
CA ASP A 115 -16.07 9.72 16.34
C ASP A 115 -14.84 9.14 15.62
N ALA A 116 -14.53 7.86 15.85
CA ALA A 116 -13.46 7.14 15.15
C ALA A 116 -13.72 7.09 13.64
N ILE A 117 -14.96 6.80 13.23
CA ILE A 117 -15.36 6.79 11.80
C ILE A 117 -15.25 8.19 11.20
N ALA A 118 -15.77 9.22 11.88
CA ALA A 118 -15.69 10.60 11.43
C ALA A 118 -14.22 11.06 11.24
N LYS A 119 -13.33 10.63 12.15
CA LYS A 119 -11.89 10.90 12.04
C LYS A 119 -11.26 10.25 10.82
N LEU A 120 -11.65 9.01 10.46
CA LEU A 120 -11.21 8.35 9.21
C LEU A 120 -11.72 9.11 7.98
N GLU A 121 -12.99 9.53 7.96
CA GLU A 121 -13.58 10.29 6.84
C GLU A 121 -12.88 11.63 6.64
N SER A 122 -12.53 12.32 7.72
CA SER A 122 -11.79 13.59 7.66
C SER A 122 -10.34 13.45 7.22
N ARG A 123 -9.84 12.23 6.98
CA ARG A 123 -8.45 11.92 6.62
C ARG A 123 -7.39 12.40 7.62
N GLN A 124 -7.77 12.56 8.88
CA GLN A 124 -6.86 12.96 9.97
C GLN A 124 -6.23 11.77 10.69
N ALA A 125 -6.68 10.55 10.37
CA ALA A 125 -6.14 9.34 10.97
C ALA A 125 -4.75 9.01 10.41
N VAL A 126 -3.82 8.68 11.31
CA VAL A 126 -2.50 8.16 10.99
C VAL A 126 -2.35 6.81 11.69
N GLY A 127 -2.10 5.73 10.94
CA GLY A 127 -2.08 4.38 11.52
C GLY A 127 -3.47 3.81 11.73
N LYS A 128 -3.67 3.06 12.83
CA LYS A 128 -4.93 2.39 13.17
C LYS A 128 -5.67 3.15 14.25
N LEU A 129 -6.98 3.31 14.06
CA LEU A 129 -7.91 3.70 15.11
C LEU A 129 -8.59 2.43 15.63
N VAL A 130 -8.60 2.23 16.94
CA VAL A 130 -9.14 1.03 17.58
C VAL A 130 -10.32 1.43 18.45
N VAL A 131 -11.43 0.71 18.35
CA VAL A 131 -12.56 0.84 19.28
C VAL A 131 -12.46 -0.31 20.27
N THR A 132 -12.42 0.02 21.58
CA THR A 132 -12.37 -0.95 22.68
C THR A 132 -13.78 -1.24 23.20
N MET A 133 -13.99 -2.48 23.62
CA MET A 133 -15.19 -2.96 24.28
C MET A 133 -14.78 -3.42 25.68
N ASP A 134 -14.76 -2.50 26.62
CA ASP A 134 -14.42 -2.77 28.03
C ASP A 134 -15.66 -3.20 28.83
#